data_7849b7eee23090e917d19450ff906dc5
#
_entry.id   7849b7eee23090e917d19450ff906dc5
#
_cell.length_a   1.000
_cell.length_b   1.000
_cell.length_c   1.000
_cell.angle_alpha   90.00
_cell.angle_beta   90.00
_cell.angle_gamma   90.00
#
_symmetry.space_group_name_H-M   'P 1'
#
loop_
_entity.id
_entity.type
_entity.pdbx_description
1 polymer ?
#
loop_
_entity_poly.entity_id
_entity_poly.type
_entity_poly.pdbx_seq_one_letter_code
_entity_poly.pdbx_strand_id
1 'polypeptide(L)'
;MATLNDVMDYSKYFSGKNEPPIFCHEYIDLNDKLFVPEDDFKLAQTLTSNTKEKIIMHYFEYDKKQNRLILNNNADRELHKNVFAVTSPDFSVDSNNCWSCFNEGNILKSRICAYRWQTELEEPVILTLLWGSDSATYKWAFGNVEKGSIVAVSSQGVEDLQTFENGIRVGIDMIQPDYICWYGRIFDFMPKYYDSHRIIKMQTRTELLKMYKTQLNNENSRQQLLF
;
A
#
# COMPACT_ATOMS: atom_id res chain seq x y z
N MET A 1 -24.48 -5.41 -14.98
CA MET A 1 -23.92 -5.83 -13.66
C MET A 1 -22.96 -6.95 -13.93
N ALA A 2 -21.68 -6.77 -13.62
CA ALA A 2 -20.73 -7.88 -13.66
C ALA A 2 -21.18 -8.93 -12.63
N THR A 3 -21.21 -10.18 -13.01
CA THR A 3 -21.52 -11.28 -12.09
C THR A 3 -20.30 -11.59 -11.24
N LEU A 4 -20.48 -12.24 -10.09
CA LEU A 4 -19.36 -12.70 -9.26
C LEU A 4 -18.36 -13.55 -10.06
N ASN A 5 -18.84 -14.29 -11.06
CA ASN A 5 -18.01 -15.09 -11.96
C ASN A 5 -17.17 -14.23 -12.92
N ASP A 6 -17.69 -13.08 -13.37
CA ASP A 6 -16.92 -12.16 -14.24
C ASP A 6 -15.77 -11.49 -13.47
N VAL A 7 -15.93 -11.36 -12.16
CA VAL A 7 -14.91 -10.79 -11.26
C VAL A 7 -13.90 -11.84 -10.82
N MET A 8 -14.26 -13.14 -10.84
CA MET A 8 -13.52 -14.22 -10.19
C MET A 8 -12.84 -15.20 -11.17
N ASP A 9 -12.65 -14.86 -12.44
CA ASP A 9 -11.72 -15.62 -13.27
C ASP A 9 -10.27 -15.25 -12.92
N TYR A 10 -9.90 -15.66 -11.71
CA TYR A 10 -8.54 -15.45 -11.20
C TYR A 10 -7.50 -16.34 -11.89
N SER A 11 -7.93 -17.30 -12.71
CA SER A 11 -7.02 -18.26 -13.34
C SER A 11 -5.93 -17.58 -14.18
N LYS A 12 -6.24 -16.43 -14.77
CA LYS A 12 -5.30 -15.64 -15.57
C LYS A 12 -4.21 -14.94 -14.74
N TYR A 13 -4.40 -14.81 -13.43
CA TYR A 13 -3.46 -14.09 -12.54
C TYR A 13 -2.47 -15.02 -11.85
N PHE A 14 -2.63 -16.34 -11.98
CA PHE A 14 -1.76 -17.30 -11.32
C PHE A 14 -0.71 -17.83 -12.30
N SER A 15 0.56 -17.79 -11.87
CA SER A 15 1.68 -18.38 -12.61
C SER A 15 1.66 -19.92 -12.59
N GLY A 16 0.90 -20.51 -11.67
CA GLY A 16 0.76 -21.95 -11.50
C GLY A 16 -0.38 -22.32 -10.57
N LYS A 17 -0.59 -23.62 -10.37
CA LYS A 17 -1.61 -24.11 -9.43
C LYS A 17 -1.27 -23.69 -7.99
N ASN A 18 -2.16 -22.93 -7.35
CA ASN A 18 -1.99 -22.47 -5.97
C ASN A 18 -0.76 -21.57 -5.72
N GLU A 19 -0.46 -20.67 -6.65
CA GLU A 19 0.58 -19.66 -6.47
C GLU A 19 0.00 -18.24 -6.56
N PRO A 20 0.49 -17.28 -5.75
CA PRO A 20 0.04 -15.90 -5.85
C PRO A 20 0.48 -15.27 -7.18
N PRO A 21 -0.21 -14.21 -7.65
CA PRO A 21 0.24 -13.43 -8.80
C PRO A 21 1.69 -12.97 -8.63
N ILE A 22 2.46 -12.97 -9.73
CA ILE A 22 3.83 -12.43 -9.73
C ILE A 22 3.73 -10.92 -9.55
N PHE A 23 4.58 -10.37 -8.68
CA PHE A 23 4.77 -8.94 -8.53
C PHE A 23 6.21 -8.59 -8.90
N CYS A 24 6.36 -7.82 -9.98
CA CYS A 24 7.66 -7.45 -10.51
C CYS A 24 8.25 -6.25 -9.75
N HIS A 25 9.57 -6.24 -9.64
CA HIS A 25 10.30 -5.11 -9.12
C HIS A 25 10.17 -3.92 -10.08
N GLU A 26 9.82 -2.76 -9.52
CA GLU A 26 9.80 -1.49 -10.23
C GLU A 26 10.69 -0.48 -9.50
N TYR A 27 11.44 0.28 -10.27
CA TYR A 27 12.18 1.40 -9.70
C TYR A 27 11.23 2.58 -9.48
N ILE A 28 11.00 2.92 -8.21
CA ILE A 28 10.18 4.06 -7.80
C ILE A 28 11.06 5.01 -6.99
N ASP A 29 11.28 6.22 -7.49
CA ASP A 29 11.99 7.25 -6.73
C ASP A 29 11.09 7.76 -5.61
N LEU A 30 11.45 7.48 -4.36
CA LEU A 30 10.71 7.87 -3.16
C LEU A 30 11.10 9.23 -2.60
N ASN A 31 12.12 9.89 -3.18
CA ASN A 31 12.57 11.19 -2.69
C ASN A 31 11.49 12.26 -2.89
N ASP A 32 11.28 13.09 -1.88
CA ASP A 32 10.34 14.21 -1.91
C ASP A 32 8.90 13.83 -2.28
N LYS A 33 8.49 12.60 -2.04
CA LYS A 33 7.12 12.15 -2.26
C LYS A 33 6.25 12.37 -1.04
N LEU A 34 4.98 12.69 -1.30
CA LEU A 34 3.92 12.74 -0.31
C LEU A 34 3.07 11.47 -0.43
N PHE A 35 2.97 10.73 0.64
CA PHE A 35 2.05 9.60 0.74
C PHE A 35 0.69 10.11 1.20
N VAL A 36 -0.35 9.87 0.41
CA VAL A 36 -1.67 10.47 0.61
C VAL A 36 -2.74 9.39 0.57
N PRO A 37 -3.64 9.33 1.57
CA PRO A 37 -4.83 8.49 1.48
C PRO A 37 -5.67 8.85 0.25
N GLU A 38 -6.30 7.87 -0.37
CA GLU A 38 -7.19 8.09 -1.51
C GLU A 38 -8.25 9.16 -1.21
N ASP A 39 -8.87 9.10 -0.02
CA ASP A 39 -9.88 10.06 0.44
C ASP A 39 -9.37 11.51 0.54
N ASP A 40 -8.08 11.70 0.77
CA ASP A 40 -7.46 13.01 0.98
C ASP A 40 -6.76 13.55 -0.27
N PHE A 41 -6.96 12.94 -1.44
CA PHE A 41 -6.32 13.37 -2.69
C PHE A 41 -6.61 14.85 -3.02
N LYS A 42 -7.84 15.32 -2.80
CA LYS A 42 -8.18 16.73 -2.99
C LYS A 42 -7.38 17.67 -2.08
N LEU A 43 -7.11 17.26 -0.83
CA LEU A 43 -6.25 17.99 0.08
C LEU A 43 -4.81 18.02 -0.43
N ALA A 44 -4.32 16.90 -0.96
CA ALA A 44 -2.98 16.83 -1.52
C ALA A 44 -2.78 17.75 -2.74
N GLN A 45 -3.81 17.92 -3.57
CA GLN A 45 -3.77 18.88 -4.70
C GLN A 45 -3.57 20.33 -4.24
N THR A 46 -3.90 20.66 -3.00
CA THR A 46 -3.61 21.99 -2.42
C THR A 46 -2.18 22.11 -1.90
N LEU A 47 -1.55 20.98 -1.51
CA LEU A 47 -0.18 20.94 -1.03
C LEU A 47 0.85 20.94 -2.16
N THR A 48 0.50 20.45 -3.33
CA THR A 48 1.37 20.45 -4.51
C THR A 48 0.57 20.58 -5.79
N SER A 49 1.01 21.46 -6.68
CA SER A 49 0.44 21.58 -8.03
C SER A 49 0.89 20.44 -8.96
N ASN A 50 1.94 19.73 -8.61
CA ASN A 50 2.51 18.62 -9.40
C ASN A 50 2.21 17.27 -8.75
N THR A 51 0.93 16.90 -8.72
CA THR A 51 0.47 15.65 -8.10
C THR A 51 1.08 14.44 -8.77
N LYS A 52 1.20 14.46 -10.10
CA LYS A 52 1.72 13.35 -10.90
C LYS A 52 3.18 13.00 -10.62
N GLU A 53 3.98 13.94 -10.16
CA GLU A 53 5.38 13.69 -9.82
C GLU A 53 5.62 13.56 -8.31
N LYS A 54 4.69 14.04 -7.48
CA LYS A 54 4.91 14.20 -6.05
C LYS A 54 4.07 13.29 -5.16
N ILE A 55 2.94 12.79 -5.65
CA ILE A 55 2.00 12.04 -4.80
C ILE A 55 2.12 10.55 -5.05
N ILE A 56 2.30 9.79 -3.98
CA ILE A 56 2.04 8.36 -3.91
C ILE A 56 0.74 8.18 -3.14
N MET A 57 -0.26 7.65 -3.82
CA MET A 57 -1.57 7.42 -3.21
C MET A 57 -1.59 6.05 -2.52
N HIS A 58 -2.12 6.00 -1.29
CA HIS A 58 -2.23 4.76 -0.57
C HIS A 58 -3.67 4.42 -0.21
N TYR A 59 -3.90 3.11 -0.06
CA TYR A 59 -5.19 2.50 0.22
C TYR A 59 -5.24 1.85 1.61
N PHE A 60 -4.64 2.50 2.63
CA PHE A 60 -4.79 2.08 4.03
C PHE A 60 -6.12 2.62 4.58
N GLU A 61 -7.21 2.00 4.13
CA GLU A 61 -8.60 2.42 4.33
C GLU A 61 -9.45 1.22 4.76
N TYR A 62 -10.71 1.45 5.12
CA TYR A 62 -11.62 0.37 5.49
C TYR A 62 -12.00 -0.52 4.29
N ASP A 63 -12.01 -1.84 4.48
CA ASP A 63 -12.34 -2.87 3.48
C ASP A 63 -13.60 -2.57 2.67
N LYS A 64 -14.62 -2.01 3.33
CA LYS A 64 -15.89 -1.65 2.67
C LYS A 64 -15.68 -0.71 1.49
N LYS A 65 -14.73 0.22 1.58
CA LYS A 65 -14.40 1.13 0.48
C LYS A 65 -13.56 0.41 -0.58
N GLN A 66 -12.66 -0.44 -0.16
CA GLN A 66 -11.70 -1.09 -1.04
C GLN A 66 -12.33 -2.20 -1.88
N ASN A 67 -13.43 -2.82 -1.45
CA ASN A 67 -14.12 -3.86 -2.21
C ASN A 67 -14.51 -3.41 -3.63
N ARG A 68 -14.74 -2.10 -3.88
CA ARG A 68 -15.00 -1.57 -5.21
C ARG A 68 -13.83 -1.78 -6.17
N LEU A 69 -12.60 -1.81 -5.68
CA LEU A 69 -11.39 -1.99 -6.47
C LEU A 69 -11.30 -3.40 -7.08
N ILE A 70 -11.87 -4.39 -6.38
CA ILE A 70 -12.01 -5.76 -6.89
C ILE A 70 -13.19 -5.88 -7.86
N LEU A 71 -14.31 -5.23 -7.54
CA LEU A 71 -15.56 -5.35 -8.32
C LEU A 71 -15.53 -4.54 -9.62
N ASN A 72 -14.68 -3.54 -9.71
CA ASN A 72 -14.55 -2.68 -10.88
C ASN A 72 -13.09 -2.50 -11.27
N ASN A 73 -12.69 -3.14 -12.37
CA ASN A 73 -11.32 -3.11 -12.88
C ASN A 73 -10.80 -1.71 -13.22
N ASN A 74 -11.70 -0.76 -13.48
CA ASN A 74 -11.37 0.62 -13.81
C ASN A 74 -11.63 1.58 -12.63
N ALA A 75 -11.97 1.03 -11.43
CA ALA A 75 -12.09 1.88 -10.26
C ALA A 75 -10.77 2.64 -10.04
N ASP A 76 -10.89 3.94 -9.83
CA ASP A 76 -9.78 4.87 -9.58
C ASP A 76 -8.75 5.04 -10.72
N ARG A 77 -8.93 4.39 -11.88
CA ARG A 77 -8.00 4.54 -13.03
C ARG A 77 -7.73 6.00 -13.39
N GLU A 78 -8.76 6.85 -13.42
CA GLU A 78 -8.59 8.27 -13.70
C GLU A 78 -7.88 9.02 -12.57
N LEU A 79 -8.02 8.55 -11.33
CA LEU A 79 -7.31 9.08 -10.18
C LEU A 79 -5.83 8.69 -10.24
N HIS A 80 -5.54 7.42 -10.55
CA HIS A 80 -4.17 6.90 -10.69
C HIS A 80 -3.35 7.67 -11.73
N LYS A 81 -3.94 8.06 -12.85
CA LYS A 81 -3.25 8.89 -13.88
C LYS A 81 -2.74 10.23 -13.37
N ASN A 82 -3.24 10.69 -12.24
CA ASN A 82 -2.90 11.97 -11.64
C ASN A 82 -1.96 11.87 -10.43
N VAL A 83 -1.40 10.68 -10.17
CA VAL A 83 -0.43 10.44 -9.11
C VAL A 83 0.84 9.80 -9.67
N PHE A 84 1.90 9.79 -8.89
CA PHE A 84 3.19 9.24 -9.27
C PHE A 84 3.20 7.70 -9.18
N ALA A 85 2.63 7.16 -8.11
CA ALA A 85 2.51 5.73 -7.85
C ALA A 85 1.34 5.47 -6.90
N VAL A 86 0.96 4.21 -6.75
CA VAL A 86 -0.08 3.77 -5.83
C VAL A 86 0.40 2.61 -4.96
N THR A 87 -0.14 2.47 -3.74
CA THR A 87 0.01 1.20 -3.00
C THR A 87 -1.13 0.26 -3.36
N SER A 88 -0.91 -1.06 -3.30
CA SER A 88 -2.04 -1.99 -3.37
C SER A 88 -2.93 -1.87 -2.12
N PRO A 89 -4.21 -2.27 -2.20
CA PRO A 89 -5.16 -2.13 -1.09
C PRO A 89 -4.76 -2.91 0.16
N ASP A 90 -5.00 -2.32 1.34
CA ASP A 90 -4.77 -2.91 2.67
C ASP A 90 -6.05 -3.60 3.16
N PHE A 91 -6.37 -4.77 2.62
CA PHE A 91 -7.52 -5.56 3.12
C PHE A 91 -7.20 -6.16 4.49
N SER A 92 -8.14 -6.06 5.43
CA SER A 92 -7.96 -6.53 6.79
C SER A 92 -7.65 -8.03 6.86
N VAL A 93 -6.62 -8.37 7.62
CA VAL A 93 -6.27 -9.73 8.01
C VAL A 93 -6.40 -9.87 9.52
N ASP A 94 -7.07 -10.93 9.95
CA ASP A 94 -7.27 -11.20 11.37
C ASP A 94 -6.11 -12.04 11.91
N SER A 95 -5.47 -11.55 12.98
CA SER A 95 -4.37 -12.26 13.65
C SER A 95 -4.86 -13.29 14.67
N ASN A 96 -6.12 -13.21 15.14
CA ASN A 96 -6.51 -13.88 16.37
C ASN A 96 -7.36 -15.15 16.20
N ASN A 97 -8.26 -15.23 15.23
CA ASN A 97 -9.22 -16.35 15.17
C ASN A 97 -9.76 -16.65 13.78
N CYS A 98 -9.24 -16.06 12.74
CA CYS A 98 -9.80 -16.27 11.43
C CYS A 98 -9.26 -17.55 10.79
N TRP A 99 -10.12 -18.28 10.11
CA TRP A 99 -9.68 -19.34 9.25
C TRP A 99 -8.69 -18.79 8.23
N SER A 100 -7.55 -19.48 8.05
CA SER A 100 -6.49 -19.01 7.15
C SER A 100 -7.00 -18.68 5.75
N CYS A 101 -8.02 -19.40 5.25
CA CYS A 101 -8.64 -19.15 3.95
C CYS A 101 -9.28 -17.75 3.82
N PHE A 102 -9.76 -17.14 4.90
CA PHE A 102 -10.27 -15.78 4.87
C PHE A 102 -9.13 -14.78 4.69
N ASN A 103 -8.08 -14.94 5.48
CA ASN A 103 -6.88 -14.12 5.38
C ASN A 103 -6.22 -14.27 4.01
N GLU A 104 -6.06 -15.50 3.53
CA GLU A 104 -5.55 -15.78 2.18
C GLU A 104 -6.38 -15.08 1.10
N GLY A 105 -7.72 -15.10 1.23
CA GLY A 105 -8.62 -14.41 0.31
C GLY A 105 -8.40 -12.89 0.29
N ASN A 106 -8.19 -12.26 1.45
CA ASN A 106 -7.94 -10.82 1.54
C ASN A 106 -6.53 -10.44 1.02
N ILE A 107 -5.52 -11.25 1.34
CA ILE A 107 -4.17 -11.10 0.77
C ILE A 107 -4.23 -11.18 -0.76
N LEU A 108 -4.94 -12.18 -1.30
CA LEU A 108 -5.09 -12.36 -2.75
C LEU A 108 -5.80 -11.18 -3.42
N LYS A 109 -6.82 -10.60 -2.80
CA LYS A 109 -7.47 -9.39 -3.33
C LYS A 109 -6.46 -8.26 -3.54
N SER A 110 -5.62 -7.98 -2.54
CA SER A 110 -4.57 -6.97 -2.63
C SER A 110 -3.58 -7.29 -3.75
N ARG A 111 -3.12 -8.55 -3.82
CA ARG A 111 -2.18 -9.04 -4.84
C ARG A 111 -2.74 -8.93 -6.25
N ILE A 112 -4.01 -9.25 -6.45
CA ILE A 112 -4.68 -9.14 -7.75
C ILE A 112 -4.80 -7.68 -8.18
N CYS A 113 -5.16 -6.77 -7.26
CA CYS A 113 -5.16 -5.34 -7.57
C CYS A 113 -3.76 -4.88 -8.00
N ALA A 114 -2.72 -5.21 -7.22
CA ALA A 114 -1.34 -4.86 -7.55
C ALA A 114 -0.93 -5.37 -8.93
N TYR A 115 -1.15 -6.66 -9.20
CA TYR A 115 -0.81 -7.28 -10.48
C TYR A 115 -1.52 -6.58 -11.65
N ARG A 116 -2.82 -6.34 -11.52
CA ARG A 116 -3.62 -5.72 -12.58
C ARG A 116 -3.18 -4.29 -12.86
N TRP A 117 -2.94 -3.50 -11.82
CA TRP A 117 -2.49 -2.13 -11.99
C TRP A 117 -1.10 -2.10 -12.64
N GLN A 118 -0.19 -2.96 -12.21
CA GLN A 118 1.15 -3.05 -12.77
C GLN A 118 1.14 -3.54 -14.23
N THR A 119 0.36 -4.56 -14.56
CA THR A 119 0.43 -5.24 -15.87
C THR A 119 -0.62 -4.81 -16.88
N GLU A 120 -1.84 -4.48 -16.44
CA GLU A 120 -2.94 -4.10 -17.33
C GLU A 120 -3.06 -2.57 -17.48
N LEU A 121 -2.66 -1.81 -16.46
CA LEU A 121 -2.74 -0.35 -16.48
C LEU A 121 -1.36 0.32 -16.61
N GLU A 122 -0.28 -0.45 -16.55
CA GLU A 122 1.11 0.04 -16.61
C GLU A 122 1.39 1.14 -15.58
N GLU A 123 0.85 0.99 -14.38
CA GLU A 123 0.97 1.95 -13.30
C GLU A 123 2.08 1.53 -12.33
N PRO A 124 2.91 2.46 -11.83
CA PRO A 124 3.86 2.16 -10.76
C PRO A 124 3.13 1.77 -9.47
N VAL A 125 3.39 0.56 -8.97
CA VAL A 125 2.70 0.00 -7.81
C VAL A 125 3.69 -0.37 -6.71
N ILE A 126 3.36 0.01 -5.48
CA ILE A 126 4.03 -0.44 -4.25
C ILE A 126 3.13 -1.50 -3.62
N LEU A 127 3.64 -2.73 -3.50
CA LEU A 127 2.86 -3.82 -2.93
C LEU A 127 2.69 -3.66 -1.43
N THR A 128 1.43 -3.61 -0.96
CA THR A 128 1.11 -3.71 0.48
C THR A 128 1.24 -5.16 0.93
N LEU A 129 2.09 -5.40 1.93
CA LEU A 129 2.28 -6.71 2.51
C LEU A 129 1.26 -6.96 3.62
N LEU A 130 0.51 -8.05 3.47
CA LEU A 130 -0.54 -8.48 4.39
C LEU A 130 -0.28 -9.92 4.80
N TRP A 131 -0.38 -10.24 6.09
CA TRP A 131 -0.19 -11.61 6.59
C TRP A 131 -0.98 -11.84 7.87
N GLY A 132 -1.45 -13.07 8.09
CA GLY A 132 -2.09 -13.51 9.33
C GLY A 132 -1.15 -14.24 10.28
N SER A 133 -1.70 -14.75 11.38
CA SER A 133 -0.97 -15.56 12.36
C SER A 133 -0.54 -16.93 11.82
N ASP A 134 -1.30 -17.48 10.87
CA ASP A 134 -0.97 -18.76 10.24
C ASP A 134 0.13 -18.55 9.19
N SER A 135 1.23 -19.32 9.32
CA SER A 135 2.34 -19.31 8.37
C SER A 135 1.94 -19.72 6.95
N ALA A 136 0.80 -20.40 6.76
CA ALA A 136 0.24 -20.69 5.45
C ALA A 136 -0.05 -19.41 4.65
N THR A 137 -0.38 -18.30 5.35
CA THR A 137 -0.59 -16.99 4.72
C THR A 137 0.68 -16.40 4.12
N TYR A 138 1.86 -16.77 4.58
CA TYR A 138 3.14 -16.21 4.14
C TYR A 138 3.44 -16.51 2.67
N LYS A 139 3.02 -17.69 2.19
CA LYS A 139 3.12 -18.03 0.77
C LYS A 139 2.36 -16.99 -0.09
N TRP A 140 1.17 -16.61 0.33
CA TRP A 140 0.32 -15.66 -0.39
C TRP A 140 0.77 -14.20 -0.21
N ALA A 141 1.31 -13.88 0.96
CA ALA A 141 1.80 -12.55 1.29
C ALA A 141 3.13 -12.22 0.57
N PHE A 142 4.09 -13.13 0.60
CA PHE A 142 5.48 -12.88 0.23
C PHE A 142 5.95 -13.68 -1.00
N GLY A 143 5.27 -14.79 -1.34
CA GLY A 143 5.64 -15.61 -2.51
C GLY A 143 5.47 -14.84 -3.81
N ASN A 144 6.32 -15.14 -4.81
CA ASN A 144 6.31 -14.48 -6.12
C ASN A 144 6.39 -12.95 -6.10
N VAL A 145 7.01 -12.38 -5.06
CA VAL A 145 7.45 -10.99 -5.02
C VAL A 145 8.92 -10.96 -5.39
N GLU A 146 9.26 -10.19 -6.40
CA GLU A 146 10.64 -10.09 -6.87
C GLU A 146 11.51 -9.42 -5.79
N LYS A 147 12.74 -9.94 -5.61
CA LYS A 147 13.69 -9.38 -4.64
C LYS A 147 14.05 -7.95 -4.99
N GLY A 148 14.23 -7.14 -3.95
CA GLY A 148 14.48 -5.71 -4.10
C GLY A 148 13.22 -4.86 -4.27
N SER A 149 12.03 -5.48 -4.42
CA SER A 149 10.77 -4.72 -4.56
C SER A 149 10.57 -3.73 -3.43
N ILE A 150 10.09 -2.54 -3.76
CA ILE A 150 9.60 -1.57 -2.76
C ILE A 150 8.24 -2.08 -2.27
N VAL A 151 8.07 -2.14 -0.96
CA VAL A 151 6.85 -2.66 -0.34
C VAL A 151 6.27 -1.67 0.67
N ALA A 152 5.00 -1.79 0.94
CA ALA A 152 4.31 -1.00 1.96
C ALA A 152 3.81 -1.89 3.10
N VAL A 153 3.85 -1.37 4.31
CA VAL A 153 3.39 -2.05 5.53
C VAL A 153 2.60 -1.08 6.38
N SER A 154 1.46 -1.53 6.91
CA SER A 154 0.69 -0.80 7.93
C SER A 154 0.86 -1.44 9.30
N SER A 155 1.10 -0.62 10.30
CA SER A 155 1.04 -1.03 11.72
C SER A 155 -0.25 -0.62 12.41
N GLN A 156 -1.22 -0.10 11.65
CA GLN A 156 -2.53 0.24 12.21
C GLN A 156 -3.33 -1.02 12.53
N GLY A 157 -3.97 -1.03 13.69
CA GLY A 157 -4.78 -2.17 14.09
C GLY A 157 -3.99 -3.43 14.49
N VAL A 158 -2.67 -3.35 14.62
CA VAL A 158 -1.85 -4.47 15.12
C VAL A 158 -2.16 -4.73 16.58
N GLU A 159 -2.80 -5.85 16.87
CA GLU A 159 -3.13 -6.32 18.21
C GLU A 159 -2.11 -7.35 18.73
N ASP A 160 -1.66 -8.25 17.85
CA ASP A 160 -0.62 -9.26 18.16
C ASP A 160 0.74 -8.83 17.58
N LEU A 161 1.55 -8.24 18.46
CA LEU A 161 2.88 -7.76 18.08
C LEU A 161 3.83 -8.90 17.69
N GLN A 162 3.69 -10.09 18.29
CA GLN A 162 4.55 -11.23 17.99
C GLN A 162 4.28 -11.79 16.59
N THR A 163 3.01 -11.94 16.22
CA THR A 163 2.60 -12.31 14.87
C THR A 163 3.08 -11.28 13.85
N PHE A 164 2.94 -10.01 14.18
CA PHE A 164 3.40 -8.92 13.30
C PHE A 164 4.91 -8.96 13.10
N GLU A 165 5.70 -9.06 14.18
CA GLU A 165 7.18 -9.16 14.13
C GLU A 165 7.63 -10.36 13.31
N ASN A 166 6.99 -11.53 13.50
CA ASN A 166 7.30 -12.74 12.74
C ASN A 166 7.09 -12.56 11.23
N GLY A 167 5.96 -11.96 10.83
CA GLY A 167 5.67 -11.70 9.44
C GLY A 167 6.65 -10.70 8.82
N ILE A 168 6.98 -9.62 9.52
CA ILE A 168 8.01 -8.67 9.07
C ILE A 168 9.34 -9.38 8.82
N ARG A 169 9.81 -10.20 9.77
CA ARG A 169 11.06 -10.94 9.63
C ARG A 169 11.05 -11.85 8.40
N VAL A 170 9.99 -12.63 8.23
CA VAL A 170 9.87 -13.54 7.08
C VAL A 170 9.76 -12.77 5.77
N GLY A 171 8.99 -11.68 5.72
CA GLY A 171 8.85 -10.83 4.54
C GLY A 171 10.19 -10.23 4.11
N ILE A 172 10.98 -9.71 5.07
CA ILE A 172 12.33 -9.18 4.81
C ILE A 172 13.25 -10.28 4.26
N ASP A 173 13.25 -11.47 4.89
CA ASP A 173 14.11 -12.59 4.46
C ASP A 173 13.77 -13.07 3.04
N MET A 174 12.48 -13.12 2.69
CA MET A 174 12.02 -13.62 1.39
C MET A 174 12.19 -12.59 0.27
N ILE A 175 11.80 -11.34 0.51
CA ILE A 175 11.71 -10.29 -0.52
C ILE A 175 13.00 -9.47 -0.61
N GLN A 176 13.72 -9.33 0.52
CA GLN A 176 14.90 -8.45 0.60
C GLN A 176 14.61 -7.05 0.03
N PRO A 177 13.55 -6.37 0.52
CA PRO A 177 13.05 -5.14 -0.11
C PRO A 177 14.11 -4.04 -0.13
N ASP A 178 14.12 -3.22 -1.17
CA ASP A 178 14.99 -2.04 -1.23
C ASP A 178 14.53 -0.96 -0.28
N TYR A 179 13.21 -0.75 -0.19
CA TYR A 179 12.60 0.17 0.76
C TYR A 179 11.31 -0.40 1.31
N ILE A 180 11.00 -0.04 2.55
CA ILE A 180 9.71 -0.31 3.19
C ILE A 180 9.01 1.03 3.45
N CYS A 181 7.90 1.28 2.77
CA CYS A 181 7.00 2.39 3.04
C CYS A 181 6.12 2.03 4.23
N TRP A 182 6.29 2.73 5.35
CA TRP A 182 5.66 2.38 6.62
C TRP A 182 4.56 3.35 7.01
N TYR A 183 3.35 2.82 7.19
CA TYR A 183 2.19 3.58 7.67
C TYR A 183 1.90 3.28 9.14
N GLY A 184 1.84 4.32 9.97
CA GLY A 184 1.59 4.20 11.40
C GLY A 184 2.86 4.22 12.25
N ARG A 185 2.85 3.51 13.40
CA ARG A 185 3.97 3.47 14.35
C ARG A 185 5.04 2.49 13.89
N ILE A 186 6.28 2.94 13.78
CA ILE A 186 7.43 2.04 13.60
C ILE A 186 7.78 1.45 14.96
N PHE A 187 7.88 0.11 15.03
CA PHE A 187 8.17 -0.61 16.27
C PHE A 187 9.67 -0.72 16.54
N ASP A 188 10.04 -0.78 17.83
CA ASP A 188 11.42 -0.79 18.29
C ASP A 188 12.22 -2.04 17.90
N PHE A 189 11.56 -3.11 17.45
CA PHE A 189 12.21 -4.30 16.92
C PHE A 189 12.75 -4.14 15.50
N MET A 190 12.25 -3.17 14.73
CA MET A 190 12.61 -3.02 13.31
C MET A 190 14.12 -2.94 13.04
N PRO A 191 14.93 -2.19 13.81
CA PRO A 191 16.37 -2.11 13.58
C PRO A 191 17.12 -3.46 13.71
N LYS A 192 16.50 -4.47 14.30
CA LYS A 192 17.09 -5.83 14.37
C LYS A 192 17.06 -6.55 13.03
N TYR A 193 16.11 -6.20 12.15
CA TYR A 193 15.84 -6.92 10.92
C TYR A 193 16.13 -6.11 9.67
N TYR A 194 16.07 -4.78 9.78
CA TYR A 194 16.13 -3.93 8.61
C TYR A 194 16.79 -2.57 8.91
N ASP A 195 17.53 -2.03 7.94
CA ASP A 195 18.17 -0.72 8.04
C ASP A 195 17.09 0.39 8.13
N SER A 196 17.12 1.14 9.22
CA SER A 196 16.17 2.24 9.46
C SER A 196 16.21 3.33 8.40
N HIS A 197 17.35 3.54 7.71
CA HIS A 197 17.47 4.50 6.61
C HIS A 197 16.70 4.09 5.35
N ARG A 198 16.33 2.83 5.26
CA ARG A 198 15.52 2.28 4.15
C ARG A 198 14.03 2.16 4.50
N ILE A 199 13.62 2.67 5.67
CA ILE A 199 12.22 2.77 6.07
C ILE A 199 11.73 4.18 5.78
N ILE A 200 10.77 4.31 4.87
CA ILE A 200 10.15 5.57 4.50
C ILE A 200 8.84 5.71 5.25
N LYS A 201 8.79 6.63 6.21
CA LYS A 201 7.56 6.88 6.96
C LYS A 201 6.55 7.61 6.08
N MET A 202 5.37 7.01 5.94
CA MET A 202 4.24 7.61 5.22
C MET A 202 3.50 8.61 6.11
N GLN A 203 2.99 9.68 5.52
CA GLN A 203 2.24 10.70 6.24
C GLN A 203 0.86 10.18 6.67
N THR A 204 0.51 10.43 7.91
CA THR A 204 -0.85 10.24 8.40
C THR A 204 -1.73 11.43 7.97
N ARG A 205 -3.05 11.23 7.96
CA ARG A 205 -4.01 12.31 7.71
C ARG A 205 -3.78 13.52 8.60
N THR A 206 -3.46 13.30 9.88
CA THR A 206 -3.17 14.39 10.82
C THR A 206 -1.94 15.20 10.43
N GLU A 207 -0.89 14.53 9.95
CA GLU A 207 0.33 15.19 9.46
C GLU A 207 0.05 15.99 8.19
N LEU A 208 -0.70 15.44 7.23
CA LEU A 208 -1.12 16.16 6.03
C LEU A 208 -1.95 17.41 6.36
N LEU A 209 -2.90 17.33 7.29
CA LEU A 209 -3.67 18.49 7.74
C LEU A 209 -2.81 19.56 8.43
N LYS A 210 -1.78 19.16 9.17
CA LYS A 210 -0.82 20.12 9.76
C LYS A 210 -0.01 20.83 8.67
N MET A 211 0.48 20.09 7.68
CA MET A 211 1.21 20.65 6.54
C MET A 211 0.35 21.70 5.81
N TYR A 212 -0.89 21.36 5.51
CA TYR A 212 -1.85 22.27 4.87
C TYR A 212 -2.08 23.56 5.66
N LYS A 213 -2.32 23.45 6.97
CA LYS A 213 -2.49 24.62 7.83
C LYS A 213 -1.25 25.51 7.85
N THR A 214 -0.07 24.92 7.88
CA THR A 214 1.20 25.65 7.84
C THR A 214 1.37 26.41 6.54
N GLN A 215 1.03 25.77 5.41
CA GLN A 215 1.09 26.42 4.10
C GLN A 215 0.13 27.62 4.02
N LEU A 216 -1.13 27.46 4.42
CA LEU A 216 -2.11 28.57 4.46
C LEU A 216 -1.64 29.75 5.31
N ASN A 217 -1.05 29.49 6.49
CA ASN A 217 -0.54 30.55 7.34
C ASN A 217 0.61 31.31 6.66
N ASN A 218 1.50 30.61 5.98
CA ASN A 218 2.62 31.21 5.26
C ASN A 218 2.13 32.07 4.06
N GLU A 219 1.12 31.63 3.34
CA GLU A 219 0.51 32.38 2.23
C GLU A 219 -0.17 33.65 2.74
N ASN A 220 -0.94 33.57 3.82
CA ASN A 220 -1.59 34.73 4.44
C ASN A 220 -0.56 35.75 4.95
N SER A 221 0.53 35.28 5.56
CA SER A 221 1.61 36.17 6.05
C SER A 221 2.33 36.86 4.90
N ARG A 222 2.54 36.20 3.76
CA ARG A 222 3.13 36.80 2.57
C ARG A 222 2.21 37.87 1.94
N GLN A 223 0.90 37.62 1.92
CA GLN A 223 -0.06 38.61 1.42
C GLN A 223 -0.12 39.87 2.28
N GLN A 224 -0.01 39.72 3.62
CA GLN A 224 0.04 40.87 4.55
C GLN A 224 1.31 41.72 4.43
N LEU A 225 2.43 41.14 3.93
CA LEU A 225 3.68 41.89 3.72
C LEU A 225 3.72 42.64 2.39
N LEU A 226 2.75 42.43 1.51
CA LEU A 226 2.65 43.09 0.20
C LEU A 226 1.71 44.32 0.22
N PHE A 227 1.09 44.63 1.33
CA PHE A 227 0.27 45.79 1.61
C PHE A 227 0.84 46.63 2.76
#